data_f3197ddf118199de75fd1c1d48949dc1
#
_entry.id   f3197ddf118199de75fd1c1d48949dc1
#
_cell.length_a   1.000
_cell.length_b   1.000
_cell.length_c   1.000
_cell.angle_alpha   90.00
_cell.angle_beta   90.00
_cell.angle_gamma   90.00
#
_symmetry.space_group_name_H-M   'P 1'
#
loop_
_entity.id
_entity.type
_entity.pdbx_description
1 polymer ?
#
loop_
_entity_poly.entity_id
_entity_poly.type
_entity_poly.pdbx_seq_one_letter_code
_entity_poly.pdbx_strand_id
1 'polypeptide(L)'
;MDGFGSSAEAFAVRGGKFVAVGSLQEVLRTVGSDHVVSDRFADRVVLPGLIDQHLHPMLGATTLTTEIIAPEDWNLPGRPQRGAKTPQEFDARLRTADRSLPPGEWLFSWGWHHLWHGSLDRRRLDGLTGIRPTAIWQRSCHEWVLNSAALDAIGLTKEMTINQGLASEQLNYEKGHFWENGWMLLLSNYLMPVFMTVDRYRVGLAQMIEYLHMNGVTAINEPGISWRIEPWNLYQEILGHHDVPFESTFLVEGKTQPVRNLRPSEFVPDARKQVERGRGTKVRVVDGHVKLFCDGAIISQMMQMKDPYLDATGKPDPNHHGEWMMEPKVLKMVFDEYWDAGWQIHVHVNGDHGLEVLLDILEEAQARKARLDHRTVIVHFANSTEAQVRRIAALGAIVSANPYYPVGFADKYGEWGLGPERADAMVRSASVLRHGVSLSYHSDLPMGPADPMLLASFGVNRETPSGRIAGPDQRIGVHEALRAVTIEAARSWRREHELGSIEVGKIANLTILDDDPYGVDPRNIGRIPIRTTMFEGRIFEIRPELVEQRINESMGGQSSASPCICEGIDHGCGCEVAAFIARHASISGWAA
;
A
#
# COMPACT_ATOMS: atom_id res chain seq x y z
N MET A 1 4.25 -4.20 -22.31
CA MET A 1 5.16 -3.12 -21.80
C MET A 1 6.62 -3.55 -22.00
N ASP A 2 7.01 -3.66 -23.24
CA ASP A 2 8.43 -3.85 -23.59
C ASP A 2 9.23 -2.55 -23.36
N GLY A 3 10.54 -2.59 -23.66
CA GLY A 3 11.40 -1.41 -23.55
C GLY A 3 11.15 -0.34 -24.63
N PHE A 4 10.33 -0.63 -25.63
CA PHE A 4 10.18 0.19 -26.85
C PHE A 4 8.78 0.79 -27.03
N GLY A 5 7.82 0.47 -26.15
CA GLY A 5 6.45 0.95 -26.27
C GLY A 5 5.69 0.34 -27.45
N SER A 6 5.97 -0.92 -27.78
CA SER A 6 5.29 -1.61 -28.87
C SER A 6 3.80 -1.77 -28.61
N SER A 7 2.99 -1.70 -29.67
CA SER A 7 1.56 -1.95 -29.66
C SER A 7 1.18 -3.09 -30.59
N ALA A 8 0.04 -3.73 -30.35
CA ALA A 8 -0.52 -4.78 -31.19
C ALA A 8 -1.99 -4.50 -31.48
N GLU A 9 -2.51 -4.97 -32.63
CA GLU A 9 -3.91 -4.81 -33.02
C GLU A 9 -4.83 -5.83 -32.34
N ALA A 10 -4.29 -7.03 -32.07
CA ALA A 10 -5.07 -8.13 -31.54
C ALA A 10 -4.24 -9.05 -30.65
N PHE A 11 -4.94 -9.78 -29.81
CA PHE A 11 -4.38 -10.89 -29.04
C PHE A 11 -5.38 -12.05 -28.98
N ALA A 12 -4.89 -13.26 -28.71
CA ALA A 12 -5.73 -14.43 -28.46
C ALA A 12 -5.37 -15.07 -27.11
N VAL A 13 -6.41 -15.56 -26.43
CA VAL A 13 -6.30 -16.19 -25.11
C VAL A 13 -6.83 -17.61 -25.16
N ARG A 14 -6.08 -18.54 -24.56
CA ARG A 14 -6.52 -19.93 -24.35
C ARG A 14 -5.98 -20.42 -23.00
N GLY A 15 -6.88 -21.00 -22.18
CA GLY A 15 -6.50 -21.52 -20.87
C GLY A 15 -5.91 -20.46 -19.92
N GLY A 16 -6.42 -19.24 -19.98
CA GLY A 16 -5.97 -18.14 -19.13
C GLY A 16 -4.64 -17.47 -19.54
N LYS A 17 -4.07 -17.84 -20.71
CA LYS A 17 -2.78 -17.32 -21.20
C LYS A 17 -2.90 -16.73 -22.59
N PHE A 18 -2.05 -15.77 -22.91
CA PHE A 18 -1.88 -15.29 -24.28
C PHE A 18 -1.24 -16.38 -25.14
N VAL A 19 -1.89 -16.71 -26.26
CA VAL A 19 -1.38 -17.68 -27.24
C VAL A 19 -0.95 -17.04 -28.56
N ALA A 20 -1.41 -15.82 -28.84
CA ALA A 20 -0.96 -14.99 -29.95
C ALA A 20 -1.12 -13.51 -29.60
N VAL A 21 -0.21 -12.68 -30.11
CA VAL A 21 -0.21 -11.20 -29.98
C VAL A 21 0.41 -10.65 -31.25
N GLY A 22 -0.21 -9.65 -31.90
CA GLY A 22 0.31 -9.03 -33.12
C GLY A 22 -0.76 -8.35 -33.95
N SER A 23 -0.59 -8.34 -35.29
CA SER A 23 -1.66 -7.90 -36.19
C SER A 23 -2.83 -8.90 -36.15
N LEU A 24 -4.03 -8.42 -36.46
CA LEU A 24 -5.24 -9.27 -36.49
C LEU A 24 -5.03 -10.50 -37.41
N GLN A 25 -4.39 -10.28 -38.58
CA GLN A 25 -4.11 -11.36 -39.54
C GLN A 25 -3.16 -12.44 -38.98
N GLU A 26 -2.11 -12.03 -38.27
CA GLU A 26 -1.17 -12.96 -37.64
C GLU A 26 -1.82 -13.76 -36.51
N VAL A 27 -2.62 -13.09 -35.68
CA VAL A 27 -3.34 -13.74 -34.57
C VAL A 27 -4.33 -14.78 -35.12
N LEU A 28 -5.16 -14.42 -36.13
CA LEU A 28 -6.11 -15.35 -36.77
C LEU A 28 -5.42 -16.55 -37.40
N ARG A 29 -4.27 -16.31 -38.08
CA ARG A 29 -3.46 -17.41 -38.66
C ARG A 29 -2.94 -18.37 -37.58
N THR A 30 -2.52 -17.83 -36.43
CA THR A 30 -1.94 -18.62 -35.33
C THR A 30 -2.99 -19.48 -34.63
N VAL A 31 -4.20 -18.94 -34.41
CA VAL A 31 -5.26 -19.67 -33.70
C VAL A 31 -6.04 -20.65 -34.57
N GLY A 32 -5.93 -20.53 -35.90
CA GLY A 32 -6.63 -21.39 -36.87
C GLY A 32 -8.14 -21.13 -36.92
N SER A 33 -8.95 -22.15 -37.14
CA SER A 33 -10.42 -22.03 -37.28
C SER A 33 -11.21 -22.19 -35.98
N ASP A 34 -10.57 -22.66 -34.91
CA ASP A 34 -11.22 -22.92 -33.61
C ASP A 34 -11.05 -21.72 -32.68
N HIS A 35 -11.78 -20.63 -32.95
CA HIS A 35 -11.77 -19.42 -32.16
C HIS A 35 -13.07 -18.65 -32.22
N VAL A 36 -13.31 -17.79 -31.25
CA VAL A 36 -14.37 -16.78 -31.23
C VAL A 36 -13.71 -15.39 -31.31
N VAL A 37 -14.13 -14.58 -32.25
CA VAL A 37 -13.71 -13.18 -32.36
C VAL A 37 -14.61 -12.31 -31.49
N SER A 38 -14.00 -11.40 -30.75
CA SER A 38 -14.70 -10.40 -29.96
C SER A 38 -14.13 -9.01 -30.28
N ASP A 39 -15.01 -8.06 -30.57
CA ASP A 39 -14.71 -6.65 -30.79
C ASP A 39 -14.98 -5.78 -29.54
N ARG A 40 -15.21 -6.43 -28.40
CA ARG A 40 -15.62 -5.77 -27.14
C ARG A 40 -14.69 -4.64 -26.70
N PHE A 41 -13.42 -4.72 -27.07
CA PHE A 41 -12.39 -3.75 -26.70
C PHE A 41 -11.88 -2.95 -27.92
N ALA A 42 -12.56 -3.00 -29.08
CA ALA A 42 -12.09 -2.39 -30.32
C ALA A 42 -11.90 -0.88 -30.20
N ASP A 43 -12.77 -0.20 -29.44
CA ASP A 43 -12.74 1.25 -29.21
C ASP A 43 -12.08 1.61 -27.85
N ARG A 44 -11.22 0.73 -27.33
CA ARG A 44 -10.59 0.87 -26.00
C ARG A 44 -9.10 0.73 -26.07
N VAL A 45 -8.43 1.25 -25.05
CA VAL A 45 -7.00 1.03 -24.85
C VAL A 45 -6.79 -0.11 -23.88
N VAL A 46 -6.00 -1.09 -24.30
CA VAL A 46 -5.72 -2.29 -23.51
C VAL A 46 -4.30 -2.23 -22.99
N LEU A 47 -4.15 -2.19 -21.67
CA LEU A 47 -2.87 -2.32 -20.99
C LEU A 47 -2.70 -3.73 -20.40
N PRO A 48 -1.44 -4.18 -20.15
CA PRO A 48 -1.22 -5.28 -19.22
C PRO A 48 -1.95 -5.01 -17.91
N GLY A 49 -2.42 -6.06 -17.26
CA GLY A 49 -3.08 -5.91 -15.97
C GLY A 49 -2.22 -5.15 -14.98
N LEU A 50 -2.78 -4.13 -14.35
CA LEU A 50 -2.09 -3.29 -13.38
C LEU A 50 -1.74 -4.08 -12.12
N ILE A 51 -0.61 -3.76 -11.52
CA ILE A 51 -0.04 -4.48 -10.38
C ILE A 51 0.26 -3.50 -9.26
N ASP A 52 -0.18 -3.84 -8.05
CA ASP A 52 0.29 -3.20 -6.82
C ASP A 52 1.08 -4.22 -6.00
N GLN A 53 2.40 -4.23 -6.19
CA GLN A 53 3.27 -5.24 -5.60
C GLN A 53 3.63 -5.00 -4.14
N HIS A 54 3.09 -3.98 -3.51
CA HIS A 54 3.31 -3.70 -2.09
C HIS A 54 2.11 -2.96 -1.49
N LEU A 55 1.23 -3.70 -0.89
CA LEU A 55 0.13 -3.20 -0.08
C LEU A 55 -0.19 -4.17 1.06
N HIS A 56 -0.95 -3.72 2.03
CA HIS A 56 -1.27 -4.47 3.24
C HIS A 56 -2.76 -4.80 3.30
N PRO A 57 -3.21 -6.00 2.87
CA PRO A 57 -4.63 -6.37 2.88
C PRO A 57 -5.28 -6.26 4.25
N MET A 58 -4.56 -6.64 5.32
CA MET A 58 -5.05 -6.49 6.68
C MET A 58 -5.27 -5.01 7.04
N LEU A 59 -4.25 -4.17 6.84
CA LEU A 59 -4.33 -2.75 7.19
C LEU A 59 -5.36 -2.04 6.31
N GLY A 60 -5.38 -2.33 5.01
CA GLY A 60 -6.34 -1.78 4.06
C GLY A 60 -7.78 -2.14 4.44
N ALA A 61 -8.07 -3.43 4.63
CA ALA A 61 -9.39 -3.89 5.04
C ALA A 61 -9.84 -3.25 6.36
N THR A 62 -8.93 -3.16 7.33
CA THR A 62 -9.25 -2.58 8.65
C THR A 62 -9.50 -1.08 8.54
N THR A 63 -8.64 -0.35 7.83
CA THR A 63 -8.78 1.10 7.61
C THR A 63 -10.09 1.43 6.91
N LEU A 64 -10.46 0.67 5.88
CA LEU A 64 -11.69 0.88 5.11
C LEU A 64 -12.97 0.75 5.96
N THR A 65 -12.91 0.10 7.11
CA THR A 65 -14.03 0.00 8.06
C THR A 65 -14.03 1.08 9.15
N THR A 66 -13.10 2.02 9.10
CA THR A 66 -13.03 3.14 10.06
C THR A 66 -13.66 4.41 9.48
N GLU A 67 -13.85 5.40 10.35
CA GLU A 67 -14.05 6.78 9.90
C GLU A 67 -12.72 7.33 9.36
N ILE A 68 -12.66 7.67 8.08
CA ILE A 68 -11.44 8.17 7.45
C ILE A 68 -11.40 9.70 7.55
N ILE A 69 -10.48 10.21 8.38
CA ILE A 69 -10.24 11.65 8.57
C ILE A 69 -8.76 11.92 8.29
N ALA A 70 -8.39 11.87 7.01
CA ALA A 70 -7.03 12.11 6.53
C ALA A 70 -6.87 13.55 5.98
N PRO A 71 -5.64 14.06 5.82
CA PRO A 71 -5.42 15.39 5.21
C PRO A 71 -5.81 15.45 3.72
N GLU A 72 -5.71 14.36 3.01
CA GLU A 72 -6.01 14.22 1.58
C GLU A 72 -7.38 13.61 1.32
N ASP A 73 -7.85 13.81 0.09
CA ASP A 73 -9.06 13.17 -0.42
C ASP A 73 -8.83 11.68 -0.68
N TRP A 74 -9.86 10.85 -0.42
CA TRP A 74 -9.86 9.42 -0.71
C TRP A 74 -11.04 9.04 -1.58
N ASN A 75 -10.79 8.54 -2.78
CA ASN A 75 -11.81 8.07 -3.71
C ASN A 75 -12.19 6.62 -3.41
N LEU A 76 -12.97 6.40 -2.37
CA LEU A 76 -13.41 5.06 -1.97
C LEU A 76 -14.71 4.68 -2.69
N PRO A 77 -14.92 3.39 -3.03
CA PRO A 77 -16.12 2.92 -3.70
C PRO A 77 -17.40 3.35 -2.98
N GLY A 78 -18.26 4.11 -3.67
CA GLY A 78 -19.55 4.57 -3.15
C GLY A 78 -19.48 5.60 -2.00
N ARG A 79 -18.29 5.94 -1.49
CA ARG A 79 -18.11 6.88 -0.38
C ARG A 79 -16.83 7.72 -0.48
N PRO A 80 -16.70 8.60 -1.48
CA PRO A 80 -15.54 9.48 -1.57
C PRO A 80 -15.43 10.33 -0.31
N GLN A 81 -14.22 10.41 0.25
CA GLN A 81 -13.93 11.16 1.48
C GLN A 81 -13.09 12.38 1.14
N ARG A 82 -13.56 13.57 1.54
CA ARG A 82 -12.77 14.79 1.43
C ARG A 82 -11.72 14.87 2.54
N GLY A 83 -10.57 15.43 2.25
CA GLY A 83 -9.52 15.65 3.24
C GLY A 83 -9.92 16.66 4.32
N ALA A 84 -9.45 16.45 5.53
CA ALA A 84 -9.49 17.42 6.62
C ALA A 84 -8.09 18.07 6.71
N LYS A 85 -7.99 19.37 6.41
CA LYS A 85 -6.67 20.03 6.24
C LYS A 85 -6.27 20.89 7.44
N THR A 86 -7.14 20.96 8.46
CA THR A 86 -6.93 21.78 9.65
C THR A 86 -7.35 21.03 10.92
N PRO A 87 -6.84 21.43 12.11
CA PRO A 87 -7.28 20.87 13.39
C PRO A 87 -8.78 21.02 13.59
N GLN A 88 -9.37 22.14 13.17
CA GLN A 88 -10.79 22.44 13.34
C GLN A 88 -11.66 21.52 12.46
N GLU A 89 -11.26 21.26 11.23
CA GLU A 89 -11.95 20.30 10.34
C GLU A 89 -11.89 18.87 10.88
N PHE A 90 -10.72 18.45 11.38
CA PHE A 90 -10.54 17.16 12.04
C PHE A 90 -11.49 17.00 13.25
N ASP A 91 -11.48 17.98 14.16
CA ASP A 91 -12.33 17.95 15.36
C ASP A 91 -13.82 17.95 15.00
N ALA A 92 -14.22 18.74 14.00
CA ALA A 92 -15.61 18.81 13.54
C ALA A 92 -16.08 17.46 12.96
N ARG A 93 -15.26 16.82 12.13
CA ARG A 93 -15.59 15.50 11.56
C ARG A 93 -15.63 14.42 12.62
N LEU A 94 -14.68 14.41 13.56
CA LEU A 94 -14.67 13.43 14.65
C LEU A 94 -15.92 13.55 15.54
N ARG A 95 -16.35 14.79 15.86
CA ARG A 95 -17.61 15.02 16.57
C ARG A 95 -18.86 14.61 15.76
N THR A 96 -18.79 14.73 14.44
CA THR A 96 -19.90 14.28 13.58
C THR A 96 -19.98 12.75 13.57
N ALA A 97 -18.85 12.08 13.41
CA ALA A 97 -18.77 10.63 13.50
C ALA A 97 -19.25 10.10 14.87
N ASP A 98 -18.82 10.75 15.97
CA ASP A 98 -19.29 10.39 17.32
C ASP A 98 -20.82 10.45 17.44
N ARG A 99 -21.44 11.52 16.91
CA ARG A 99 -22.90 11.69 16.97
C ARG A 99 -23.68 10.72 16.08
N SER A 100 -23.06 10.22 15.00
CA SER A 100 -23.71 9.30 14.06
C SER A 100 -23.75 7.85 14.55
N LEU A 101 -22.89 7.48 15.51
CA LEU A 101 -22.79 6.12 16.02
C LEU A 101 -23.78 5.88 17.18
N PRO A 102 -24.38 4.69 17.27
CA PRO A 102 -25.20 4.28 18.40
C PRO A 102 -24.45 4.41 19.74
N PRO A 103 -25.17 4.65 20.87
CA PRO A 103 -24.56 4.64 22.19
C PRO A 103 -23.87 3.32 22.52
N GLY A 104 -22.66 3.38 23.06
CA GLY A 104 -21.87 2.20 23.46
C GLY A 104 -21.02 1.59 22.35
N GLU A 105 -21.18 2.01 21.12
CA GLU A 105 -20.28 1.60 20.03
C GLU A 105 -18.95 2.34 20.08
N TRP A 106 -17.88 1.65 19.64
CA TRP A 106 -16.57 2.23 19.50
C TRP A 106 -16.50 3.20 18.32
N LEU A 107 -15.80 4.31 18.50
CA LEU A 107 -15.37 5.17 17.41
C LEU A 107 -13.92 4.85 17.05
N PHE A 108 -13.74 4.22 15.90
CA PHE A 108 -12.43 4.03 15.29
C PHE A 108 -12.27 5.00 14.13
N SER A 109 -11.21 5.80 14.14
CA SER A 109 -10.88 6.67 13.03
C SER A 109 -9.44 6.45 12.60
N TRP A 110 -9.19 6.56 11.30
CA TRP A 110 -7.85 6.53 10.71
C TRP A 110 -7.58 7.81 9.93
N GLY A 111 -6.31 8.23 9.93
CA GLY A 111 -5.85 9.32 9.07
C GLY A 111 -5.35 10.56 9.81
N TRP A 112 -5.45 10.62 11.16
CA TRP A 112 -4.86 11.72 11.90
C TRP A 112 -3.38 11.90 11.56
N HIS A 113 -2.97 13.17 11.34
CA HIS A 113 -1.58 13.55 11.09
C HIS A 113 -1.26 14.85 11.82
N HIS A 114 -0.23 14.84 12.66
CA HIS A 114 0.09 15.96 13.56
C HIS A 114 0.37 17.29 12.84
N LEU A 115 0.96 17.27 11.63
CA LEU A 115 1.26 18.49 10.87
C LEU A 115 0.02 19.21 10.32
N TRP A 116 -1.08 18.49 10.08
CA TRP A 116 -2.34 19.07 9.61
C TRP A 116 -3.34 19.24 10.75
N HIS A 117 -3.46 18.25 11.62
CA HIS A 117 -4.50 18.17 12.62
C HIS A 117 -4.07 18.63 14.00
N GLY A 118 -2.78 19.04 14.13
CA GLY A 118 -2.17 19.42 15.41
C GLY A 118 -1.94 18.22 16.33
N SER A 119 -1.39 18.48 17.51
CA SER A 119 -1.14 17.46 18.53
C SER A 119 -2.46 16.82 18.99
N LEU A 120 -2.44 15.51 19.15
CA LEU A 120 -3.56 14.71 19.65
C LEU A 120 -3.10 13.93 20.89
N ASP A 121 -3.91 13.98 21.93
CA ASP A 121 -3.69 13.21 23.16
C ASP A 121 -5.01 12.77 23.77
N ARG A 122 -4.91 11.94 24.81
CA ARG A 122 -6.04 11.43 25.59
C ARG A 122 -6.98 12.54 26.03
N ARG A 123 -6.45 13.66 26.56
CA ARG A 123 -7.24 14.77 27.07
C ARG A 123 -8.05 15.46 25.97
N ARG A 124 -7.44 15.71 24.81
CA ARG A 124 -8.15 16.29 23.66
C ARG A 124 -9.26 15.36 23.19
N LEU A 125 -9.00 14.05 23.10
CA LEU A 125 -10.01 13.06 22.71
C LEU A 125 -11.14 12.97 23.73
N ASP A 126 -10.87 12.98 25.04
CA ASP A 126 -11.90 13.02 26.10
C ASP A 126 -12.82 14.24 25.94
N GLY A 127 -12.27 15.40 25.53
CA GLY A 127 -13.04 16.61 25.25
C GLY A 127 -13.85 16.57 23.92
N LEU A 128 -13.48 15.70 22.98
CA LEU A 128 -14.16 15.58 21.69
C LEU A 128 -15.29 14.54 21.70
N THR A 129 -15.08 13.39 22.33
CA THR A 129 -15.94 12.19 22.25
C THR A 129 -16.47 11.71 23.60
N GLY A 130 -16.05 12.34 24.70
CA GLY A 130 -16.57 12.08 26.05
C GLY A 130 -16.36 10.63 26.50
N ILE A 131 -17.47 9.97 26.87
CA ILE A 131 -17.49 8.61 27.40
C ILE A 131 -17.47 7.51 26.31
N ARG A 132 -17.49 7.87 25.03
CA ARG A 132 -17.40 6.88 23.95
C ARG A 132 -15.96 6.35 23.82
N PRO A 133 -15.75 5.03 23.90
CA PRO A 133 -14.44 4.47 23.58
C PRO A 133 -13.99 4.89 22.19
N THR A 134 -12.91 5.67 22.12
CA THR A 134 -12.40 6.26 20.87
C THR A 134 -10.93 5.94 20.71
N ALA A 135 -10.57 5.37 19.56
CA ALA A 135 -9.21 5.06 19.18
C ALA A 135 -8.91 5.64 17.80
N ILE A 136 -7.89 6.49 17.74
CA ILE A 136 -7.47 7.16 16.51
C ILE A 136 -6.17 6.52 16.02
N TRP A 137 -6.23 5.96 14.82
CA TRP A 137 -5.07 5.41 14.14
C TRP A 137 -4.40 6.49 13.30
N GLN A 138 -3.14 6.72 13.54
CA GLN A 138 -2.36 7.73 12.83
C GLN A 138 -2.21 7.33 11.35
N ARG A 139 -2.04 8.34 10.49
CA ARG A 139 -1.98 8.22 9.03
C ARG A 139 -0.94 7.20 8.53
N SER A 140 0.13 6.96 9.29
CA SER A 140 1.17 5.97 8.98
C SER A 140 0.83 4.54 9.37
N CYS A 141 -0.24 4.32 10.14
CA CYS A 141 -0.51 3.05 10.82
C CYS A 141 0.53 2.64 11.89
N HIS A 142 1.49 3.49 12.19
CA HIS A 142 2.54 3.22 13.18
C HIS A 142 2.21 3.73 14.58
N GLU A 143 1.12 4.50 14.74
CA GLU A 143 0.76 5.14 16.00
C GLU A 143 -0.74 5.08 16.27
N TRP A 144 -1.08 4.99 17.57
CA TRP A 144 -2.44 5.09 18.06
C TRP A 144 -2.55 6.10 19.19
N VAL A 145 -3.67 6.83 19.21
CA VAL A 145 -4.06 7.66 20.35
C VAL A 145 -5.46 7.22 20.84
N LEU A 146 -5.54 6.88 22.13
CA LEU A 146 -6.76 6.40 22.77
C LEU A 146 -7.25 7.41 23.83
N ASN A 147 -8.56 7.58 23.93
CA ASN A 147 -9.16 8.33 25.01
C ASN A 147 -9.28 7.49 26.31
N SER A 148 -9.73 8.11 27.41
CA SER A 148 -9.88 7.44 28.70
C SER A 148 -10.84 6.25 28.61
N ALA A 149 -11.99 6.44 27.98
CA ALA A 149 -13.01 5.40 27.85
C ALA A 149 -12.49 4.19 27.03
N ALA A 150 -11.64 4.41 26.03
CA ALA A 150 -11.05 3.32 25.26
C ALA A 150 -10.04 2.51 26.08
N LEU A 151 -9.15 3.17 26.85
CA LEU A 151 -8.19 2.48 27.73
C LEU A 151 -8.91 1.64 28.79
N ASP A 152 -9.96 2.19 29.39
CA ASP A 152 -10.79 1.50 30.37
C ASP A 152 -11.51 0.29 29.72
N ALA A 153 -12.07 0.45 28.53
CA ALA A 153 -12.81 -0.59 27.83
C ALA A 153 -11.94 -1.80 27.43
N ILE A 154 -10.65 -1.57 27.12
CA ILE A 154 -9.69 -2.67 26.82
C ILE A 154 -8.97 -3.17 28.08
N GLY A 155 -9.22 -2.57 29.25
CA GLY A 155 -8.60 -2.97 30.53
C GLY A 155 -7.09 -2.73 30.59
N LEU A 156 -6.55 -1.82 29.79
CA LEU A 156 -5.13 -1.49 29.81
C LEU A 156 -4.84 -0.41 30.85
N THR A 157 -4.09 -0.77 31.90
CA THR A 157 -3.68 0.16 32.96
C THR A 157 -2.24 0.63 32.79
N LYS A 158 -1.88 1.71 33.50
CA LYS A 158 -0.52 2.25 33.48
C LYS A 158 0.52 1.22 33.95
N GLU A 159 0.20 0.45 34.98
CA GLU A 159 1.09 -0.56 35.55
C GLU A 159 1.45 -1.64 34.52
N MET A 160 0.51 -1.99 33.64
CA MET A 160 0.72 -2.97 32.57
C MET A 160 1.67 -2.47 31.46
N THR A 161 1.93 -1.16 31.40
CA THR A 161 2.82 -0.56 30.39
C THR A 161 4.27 -0.45 30.85
N ILE A 162 4.55 -0.79 32.11
CA ILE A 162 5.88 -0.69 32.70
C ILE A 162 6.63 -2.01 32.51
N ASN A 163 7.96 -1.93 32.31
CA ASN A 163 8.86 -3.09 32.16
C ASN A 163 8.52 -4.03 30.98
N GLN A 164 7.98 -3.48 29.88
CA GLN A 164 7.72 -4.21 28.65
C GLN A 164 8.87 -4.12 27.62
N GLY A 165 10.09 -3.85 28.07
CA GLY A 165 11.25 -3.67 27.20
C GLY A 165 11.04 -2.49 26.24
N LEU A 166 11.39 -2.67 24.97
CA LEU A 166 11.25 -1.63 23.93
C LEU A 166 9.83 -1.05 23.83
N ALA A 167 8.81 -1.85 24.12
CA ALA A 167 7.43 -1.34 24.07
C ALA A 167 7.18 -0.24 25.11
N SER A 168 7.83 -0.29 26.30
CA SER A 168 7.69 0.75 27.33
C SER A 168 8.32 2.08 26.93
N GLU A 169 9.30 2.04 26.04
CA GLU A 169 10.03 3.24 25.58
C GLU A 169 9.27 3.99 24.48
N GLN A 170 8.34 3.29 23.82
CA GLN A 170 7.59 3.80 22.67
C GLN A 170 6.09 3.93 22.96
N LEU A 171 5.77 4.43 24.15
CA LEU A 171 4.42 4.80 24.55
C LEU A 171 4.41 5.91 25.59
N ASN A 172 3.29 6.63 25.67
CA ASN A 172 2.97 7.55 26.76
C ASN A 172 1.54 7.32 27.24
N TYR A 173 1.38 6.56 28.31
CA TYR A 173 0.06 6.18 28.85
C TYR A 173 -0.78 7.41 29.24
N GLU A 174 -0.18 8.46 29.82
CA GLU A 174 -0.90 9.67 30.23
C GLU A 174 -1.48 10.43 29.03
N LYS A 175 -0.77 10.39 27.89
CA LYS A 175 -1.25 10.95 26.64
C LYS A 175 -2.13 9.98 25.84
N GLY A 176 -2.28 8.72 26.29
CA GLY A 176 -2.95 7.66 25.53
C GLY A 176 -2.26 7.33 24.21
N HIS A 177 -0.97 7.65 24.05
CA HIS A 177 -0.21 7.56 22.81
C HIS A 177 0.72 6.34 22.81
N PHE A 178 0.61 5.52 21.74
CA PHE A 178 1.38 4.30 21.55
C PHE A 178 1.92 4.30 20.12
N TRP A 179 3.24 4.18 19.96
CA TRP A 179 3.88 4.17 18.62
C TRP A 179 4.85 3.00 18.48
N GLU A 180 5.18 2.62 17.25
CA GLU A 180 6.09 1.55 16.88
C GLU A 180 5.91 0.27 17.75
N ASN A 181 6.91 -0.10 18.54
CA ASN A 181 6.83 -1.29 19.39
C ASN A 181 5.82 -1.16 20.54
N GLY A 182 5.55 0.06 21.03
CA GLY A 182 4.48 0.32 21.99
C GLY A 182 3.10 -0.07 21.45
N TRP A 183 2.88 0.17 20.16
CA TRP A 183 1.70 -0.32 19.44
C TRP A 183 1.82 -1.80 19.10
N MET A 184 2.87 -2.19 18.33
CA MET A 184 2.95 -3.50 17.70
C MET A 184 3.14 -4.66 18.70
N LEU A 185 3.84 -4.44 19.80
CA LEU A 185 4.15 -5.49 20.79
C LEU A 185 3.27 -5.45 22.02
N LEU A 186 2.73 -4.29 22.41
CA LEU A 186 1.92 -4.14 23.61
C LEU A 186 0.45 -3.85 23.30
N LEU A 187 0.11 -2.67 22.76
CA LEU A 187 -1.28 -2.25 22.59
C LEU A 187 -2.08 -3.21 21.71
N SER A 188 -1.45 -3.81 20.70
CA SER A 188 -2.11 -4.75 19.79
C SER A 188 -2.77 -5.94 20.52
N ASN A 189 -2.19 -6.41 21.62
CA ASN A 189 -2.74 -7.53 22.39
C ASN A 189 -4.10 -7.19 23.04
N TYR A 190 -4.37 -5.92 23.31
CA TYR A 190 -5.59 -5.43 23.96
C TYR A 190 -6.59 -4.85 22.96
N LEU A 191 -6.12 -4.07 21.99
CA LEU A 191 -6.97 -3.34 21.05
C LEU A 191 -7.47 -4.22 19.90
N MET A 192 -6.63 -5.11 19.35
CA MET A 192 -6.99 -5.93 18.19
C MET A 192 -8.22 -6.81 18.38
N PRO A 193 -8.46 -7.46 19.55
CA PRO A 193 -9.66 -8.25 19.75
C PRO A 193 -10.98 -7.46 19.60
N VAL A 194 -10.95 -6.15 19.86
CA VAL A 194 -12.13 -5.26 19.71
C VAL A 194 -12.17 -4.59 18.35
N PHE A 195 -11.00 -4.31 17.79
CA PHE A 195 -10.87 -3.59 16.53
C PHE A 195 -11.02 -4.50 15.30
N MET A 196 -10.44 -5.71 15.34
CA MET A 196 -10.43 -6.65 14.24
C MET A 196 -11.32 -7.86 14.49
N THR A 197 -12.63 -7.64 14.62
CA THR A 197 -13.58 -8.75 14.65
C THR A 197 -13.67 -9.41 13.27
N VAL A 198 -14.03 -10.70 13.23
CA VAL A 198 -14.16 -11.46 11.98
C VAL A 198 -15.13 -10.78 11.00
N ASP A 199 -16.29 -10.32 11.49
CA ASP A 199 -17.30 -9.66 10.66
C ASP A 199 -16.79 -8.36 10.08
N ARG A 200 -16.14 -7.53 10.92
CA ARG A 200 -15.54 -6.27 10.47
C ARG A 200 -14.46 -6.51 9.42
N TYR A 201 -13.65 -7.54 9.61
CA TYR A 201 -12.61 -7.89 8.68
C TYR A 201 -13.16 -8.39 7.33
N ARG A 202 -14.24 -9.18 7.33
CA ARG A 202 -14.95 -9.60 6.11
C ARG A 202 -15.46 -8.40 5.31
N VAL A 203 -16.11 -7.47 5.99
CA VAL A 203 -16.59 -6.22 5.37
C VAL A 203 -15.45 -5.43 4.75
N GLY A 204 -14.35 -5.26 5.48
CA GLY A 204 -13.18 -4.53 5.01
C GLY A 204 -12.50 -5.18 3.80
N LEU A 205 -12.37 -6.52 3.79
CA LEU A 205 -11.82 -7.23 2.63
C LEU A 205 -12.70 -7.07 1.40
N ALA A 206 -14.03 -7.13 1.55
CA ALA A 206 -14.96 -6.91 0.45
C ALA A 206 -14.83 -5.48 -0.14
N GLN A 207 -14.76 -4.47 0.73
CA GLN A 207 -14.51 -3.08 0.32
C GLN A 207 -13.15 -2.91 -0.36
N MET A 208 -12.12 -3.58 0.13
CA MET A 208 -10.79 -3.55 -0.48
C MET A 208 -10.78 -4.19 -1.87
N ILE A 209 -11.46 -5.34 -2.06
CA ILE A 209 -11.60 -5.98 -3.36
C ILE A 209 -12.23 -5.02 -4.36
N GLU A 210 -13.31 -4.36 -3.97
CA GLU A 210 -13.99 -3.39 -4.82
C GLU A 210 -13.11 -2.18 -5.14
N TYR A 211 -12.38 -1.66 -4.14
CA TYR A 211 -11.45 -0.55 -4.31
C TYR A 211 -10.30 -0.89 -5.27
N LEU A 212 -9.71 -2.06 -5.14
CA LEU A 212 -8.65 -2.53 -6.05
C LEU A 212 -9.19 -2.76 -7.47
N HIS A 213 -10.38 -3.37 -7.59
CA HIS A 213 -10.99 -3.63 -8.89
C HIS A 213 -11.36 -2.36 -9.64
N MET A 214 -11.97 -1.36 -8.97
CA MET A 214 -12.31 -0.08 -9.63
C MET A 214 -11.07 0.68 -10.14
N ASN A 215 -9.89 0.38 -9.59
CA ASN A 215 -8.60 0.93 -9.99
C ASN A 215 -7.81 -0.01 -10.91
N GLY A 216 -8.45 -1.05 -11.45
CA GLY A 216 -7.90 -1.91 -12.50
C GLY A 216 -6.81 -2.87 -12.05
N VAL A 217 -6.67 -3.13 -10.76
CA VAL A 217 -5.63 -4.01 -10.21
C VAL A 217 -5.96 -5.47 -10.53
N THR A 218 -4.97 -6.23 -11.02
CA THR A 218 -5.08 -7.65 -11.35
C THR A 218 -4.13 -8.56 -10.57
N ALA A 219 -3.17 -7.98 -9.85
CA ALA A 219 -2.28 -8.70 -8.96
C ALA A 219 -1.83 -7.80 -7.80
N ILE A 220 -1.79 -8.38 -6.59
CA ILE A 220 -1.27 -7.71 -5.39
C ILE A 220 -0.23 -8.58 -4.68
N ASN A 221 0.63 -7.92 -3.90
CA ASN A 221 1.56 -8.58 -3.01
C ASN A 221 1.59 -7.91 -1.63
N GLU A 222 1.38 -8.69 -0.57
CA GLU A 222 1.62 -8.31 0.82
C GLU A 222 3.07 -8.63 1.16
N PRO A 223 3.92 -7.63 1.40
CA PRO A 223 5.35 -7.84 1.56
C PRO A 223 5.77 -8.36 2.94
N GLY A 224 4.87 -8.79 3.79
CA GLY A 224 5.27 -9.26 5.12
C GLY A 224 4.15 -9.84 5.96
N ILE A 225 3.71 -11.07 5.63
CA ILE A 225 2.63 -11.72 6.37
C ILE A 225 3.01 -11.97 7.83
N SER A 226 2.14 -11.53 8.75
CA SER A 226 2.25 -11.78 10.18
C SER A 226 1.22 -12.82 10.65
N TRP A 227 1.63 -14.05 10.83
CA TRP A 227 0.78 -15.16 11.28
C TRP A 227 0.16 -15.00 12.68
N ARG A 228 0.59 -14.00 13.43
CA ARG A 228 0.03 -13.69 14.75
C ARG A 228 -1.28 -12.92 14.69
N ILE A 229 -1.46 -12.13 13.62
CA ILE A 229 -2.53 -11.15 13.52
C ILE A 229 -3.46 -11.48 12.34
N GLU A 230 -2.91 -12.03 11.26
CA GLU A 230 -3.62 -12.19 10.00
C GLU A 230 -4.46 -13.47 9.95
N PRO A 231 -5.74 -13.33 9.64
CA PRO A 231 -6.63 -14.48 9.51
C PRO A 231 -6.46 -15.17 8.14
N TRP A 232 -5.43 -15.99 7.99
CA TRP A 232 -5.12 -16.66 6.72
C TRP A 232 -6.31 -17.39 6.08
N ASN A 233 -7.15 -18.01 6.90
CA ASN A 233 -8.34 -18.71 6.39
C ASN A 233 -9.34 -17.74 5.73
N LEU A 234 -9.48 -16.51 6.24
CA LEU A 234 -10.31 -15.48 5.62
C LEU A 234 -9.71 -14.98 4.30
N TYR A 235 -8.38 -14.87 4.20
CA TYR A 235 -7.75 -14.58 2.92
C TYR A 235 -8.02 -15.67 1.88
N GLN A 236 -7.85 -16.93 2.26
CA GLN A 236 -8.15 -18.04 1.36
C GLN A 236 -9.62 -18.07 0.94
N GLU A 237 -10.53 -17.83 1.87
CA GLU A 237 -11.97 -17.83 1.62
C GLU A 237 -12.39 -16.66 0.72
N ILE A 238 -11.98 -15.43 1.08
CA ILE A 238 -12.51 -14.20 0.47
C ILE A 238 -11.68 -13.81 -0.75
N LEU A 239 -10.35 -13.64 -0.60
CA LEU A 239 -9.48 -13.27 -1.73
C LEU A 239 -9.29 -14.42 -2.72
N GLY A 240 -9.38 -15.67 -2.25
CA GLY A 240 -9.30 -16.87 -3.07
C GLY A 240 -10.57 -17.15 -3.88
N HIS A 241 -11.67 -16.45 -3.62
CA HIS A 241 -12.93 -16.67 -4.34
C HIS A 241 -12.75 -16.42 -5.85
N HIS A 242 -13.45 -17.24 -6.67
CA HIS A 242 -13.29 -17.20 -8.13
C HIS A 242 -13.72 -15.88 -8.76
N ASP A 243 -14.61 -15.12 -8.12
CA ASP A 243 -15.07 -13.80 -8.59
C ASP A 243 -14.18 -12.63 -8.19
N VAL A 244 -13.14 -12.85 -7.40
CA VAL A 244 -12.13 -11.80 -7.14
C VAL A 244 -11.26 -11.63 -8.39
N PRO A 245 -11.13 -10.41 -8.95
CA PRO A 245 -10.51 -10.17 -10.26
C PRO A 245 -8.98 -10.05 -10.23
N PHE A 246 -8.32 -10.53 -9.18
CA PHE A 246 -6.87 -10.47 -9.01
C PHE A 246 -6.33 -11.62 -8.17
N GLU A 247 -5.03 -11.90 -8.30
CA GLU A 247 -4.31 -12.78 -7.39
C GLU A 247 -3.70 -12.01 -6.21
N SER A 248 -3.54 -12.71 -5.08
CA SER A 248 -2.96 -12.16 -3.85
C SER A 248 -1.78 -13.01 -3.41
N THR A 249 -0.59 -12.42 -3.39
CA THR A 249 0.62 -13.10 -2.94
C THR A 249 1.15 -12.44 -1.67
N PHE A 250 1.92 -13.19 -0.90
CA PHE A 250 2.42 -12.77 0.41
C PHE A 250 3.90 -13.15 0.52
N LEU A 251 4.70 -12.32 1.18
CA LEU A 251 6.09 -12.61 1.51
C LEU A 251 6.22 -12.94 3.00
N VAL A 252 7.24 -13.69 3.35
CA VAL A 252 7.56 -13.97 4.75
C VAL A 252 8.09 -12.71 5.44
N GLU A 253 7.66 -12.45 6.66
CA GLU A 253 8.15 -11.36 7.51
C GLU A 253 9.29 -11.88 8.41
N GLY A 254 10.47 -11.26 8.32
CA GLY A 254 11.66 -11.66 9.07
C GLY A 254 11.96 -10.87 10.34
N LYS A 255 11.32 -9.69 10.56
CA LYS A 255 11.56 -8.82 11.72
C LYS A 255 11.21 -9.49 13.04
N THR A 256 10.12 -10.24 13.09
CA THR A 256 9.63 -10.86 14.34
C THR A 256 10.40 -12.11 14.76
N GLN A 257 11.20 -12.69 13.89
CA GLN A 257 11.93 -13.92 14.19
C GLN A 257 12.91 -13.77 15.37
N PRO A 258 13.79 -12.74 15.42
CA PRO A 258 14.61 -12.47 16.60
C PRO A 258 13.78 -12.17 17.85
N VAL A 259 12.66 -11.44 17.70
CA VAL A 259 11.74 -11.10 18.80
C VAL A 259 11.10 -12.36 19.40
N ARG A 260 10.86 -13.40 18.59
CA ARG A 260 10.39 -14.72 19.03
C ARG A 260 11.52 -15.60 19.63
N ASN A 261 12.70 -15.04 19.84
CA ASN A 261 13.89 -15.72 20.35
C ASN A 261 14.34 -16.91 19.48
N LEU A 262 14.11 -16.87 18.18
CA LEU A 262 14.70 -17.84 17.26
C LEU A 262 16.20 -17.56 17.11
N ARG A 263 16.99 -18.63 17.03
CA ARG A 263 18.41 -18.51 16.69
C ARG A 263 18.56 -18.21 15.19
N PRO A 264 19.64 -17.55 14.75
CA PRO A 264 19.85 -17.24 13.33
C PRO A 264 19.67 -18.46 12.41
N SER A 265 20.23 -19.62 12.77
CA SER A 265 20.08 -20.86 12.01
C SER A 265 18.65 -21.39 11.87
N GLU A 266 17.69 -20.85 12.63
CA GLU A 266 16.27 -21.23 12.60
C GLU A 266 15.41 -20.30 11.72
N PHE A 267 15.93 -19.14 11.27
CA PHE A 267 15.16 -18.15 10.51
C PHE A 267 14.65 -18.72 9.17
N VAL A 268 15.54 -19.24 8.35
CA VAL A 268 15.17 -19.81 7.05
C VAL A 268 14.31 -21.08 7.19
N PRO A 269 14.59 -22.03 8.11
CA PRO A 269 13.68 -23.15 8.39
C PRO A 269 12.27 -22.70 8.83
N ASP A 270 12.16 -21.67 9.69
CA ASP A 270 10.87 -21.10 10.09
C ASP A 270 10.13 -20.46 8.90
N ALA A 271 10.83 -19.68 8.08
CA ALA A 271 10.29 -19.08 6.88
C ALA A 271 9.73 -20.13 5.90
N ARG A 272 10.43 -21.22 5.68
CA ARG A 272 9.95 -22.33 4.83
C ARG A 272 8.68 -22.97 5.38
N LYS A 273 8.53 -23.12 6.70
CA LYS A 273 7.28 -23.57 7.32
C LYS A 273 6.14 -22.60 7.07
N GLN A 274 6.42 -21.29 7.06
CA GLN A 274 5.42 -20.28 6.74
C GLN A 274 4.97 -20.38 5.26
N VAL A 275 5.90 -20.59 4.33
CA VAL A 275 5.60 -20.85 2.91
C VAL A 275 4.72 -22.09 2.76
N GLU A 276 5.07 -23.19 3.42
CA GLU A 276 4.27 -24.43 3.41
C GLU A 276 2.85 -24.20 3.93
N ARG A 277 2.71 -23.48 5.04
CA ARG A 277 1.40 -23.12 5.62
C ARG A 277 0.59 -22.24 4.67
N GLY A 278 1.26 -21.37 3.93
CA GLY A 278 0.66 -20.41 3.00
C GLY A 278 0.57 -20.91 1.56
N ARG A 279 0.62 -22.22 1.30
CA ARG A 279 0.43 -22.78 -0.06
C ARG A 279 -0.96 -22.50 -0.61
N GLY A 280 -1.02 -22.21 -1.90
CA GLY A 280 -2.26 -21.95 -2.63
C GLY A 280 -1.97 -21.60 -4.08
N THR A 281 -3.00 -21.40 -4.86
CA THR A 281 -2.89 -20.96 -6.26
C THR A 281 -3.06 -19.45 -6.37
N LYS A 282 -4.25 -18.96 -6.11
CA LYS A 282 -4.63 -17.54 -6.22
C LYS A 282 -4.23 -16.71 -5.00
N VAL A 283 -4.23 -17.32 -3.81
CA VAL A 283 -3.77 -16.73 -2.54
C VAL A 283 -2.66 -17.61 -2.00
N ARG A 284 -1.44 -17.10 -1.93
CA ARG A 284 -0.27 -17.91 -1.51
C ARG A 284 0.87 -17.07 -0.94
N VAL A 285 1.68 -17.70 -0.09
CA VAL A 285 2.99 -17.17 0.30
C VAL A 285 4.03 -17.60 -0.73
N VAL A 286 4.81 -16.63 -1.23
CA VAL A 286 5.84 -16.86 -2.26
C VAL A 286 7.11 -17.38 -1.60
N ASP A 287 7.65 -18.51 -2.11
CA ASP A 287 8.91 -19.07 -1.62
C ASP A 287 10.12 -18.23 -2.05
N GLY A 288 11.16 -18.25 -1.22
CA GLY A 288 12.41 -17.59 -1.53
C GLY A 288 12.41 -16.07 -1.38
N HIS A 289 11.39 -15.49 -0.73
CA HIS A 289 11.28 -14.05 -0.47
C HIS A 289 11.09 -13.75 1.01
N VAL A 290 11.75 -12.69 1.48
CA VAL A 290 11.62 -12.22 2.87
C VAL A 290 11.55 -10.70 2.92
N LYS A 291 10.70 -10.17 3.81
CA LYS A 291 10.61 -8.74 4.15
C LYS A 291 11.33 -8.44 5.46
N LEU A 292 12.21 -7.45 5.41
CA LEU A 292 12.90 -6.87 6.56
C LEU A 292 12.57 -5.38 6.69
N PHE A 293 12.89 -4.80 7.83
CA PHE A 293 12.59 -3.40 8.16
C PHE A 293 13.85 -2.72 8.71
N CYS A 294 14.27 -1.63 8.08
CA CYS A 294 15.44 -0.88 8.54
C CYS A 294 15.03 0.20 9.52
N ASP A 295 14.26 1.18 9.06
CA ASP A 295 13.95 2.40 9.80
C ASP A 295 12.46 2.73 9.84
N GLY A 296 12.08 3.79 10.53
CA GLY A 296 10.70 4.18 10.76
C GLY A 296 10.01 4.82 9.55
N ALA A 297 8.71 5.09 9.71
CA ALA A 297 7.87 5.62 8.66
C ALA A 297 8.14 7.10 8.35
N ILE A 298 8.15 7.44 7.05
CA ILE A 298 8.24 8.84 6.61
C ILE A 298 7.04 9.66 7.08
N ILE A 299 5.85 9.08 7.09
CA ILE A 299 4.60 9.78 7.46
C ILE A 299 4.62 10.24 8.93
N SER A 300 5.28 9.50 9.80
CA SER A 300 5.50 9.87 11.21
C SER A 300 6.76 10.72 11.44
N GLN A 301 7.53 11.02 10.39
CA GLN A 301 8.86 11.65 10.48
C GLN A 301 9.84 10.84 11.34
N MET A 302 9.81 9.51 11.21
CA MET A 302 10.65 8.58 11.97
C MET A 302 11.68 7.84 11.11
N MET A 303 11.80 8.16 9.81
CA MET A 303 12.85 7.58 8.97
C MET A 303 14.23 8.04 9.45
N GLN A 304 15.23 7.17 9.42
CA GLN A 304 16.60 7.45 9.87
C GLN A 304 17.32 8.37 8.89
N MET A 305 17.59 9.61 9.35
CA MET A 305 18.22 10.67 8.58
C MET A 305 19.63 10.96 9.07
N LYS A 306 20.56 11.23 8.15
CA LYS A 306 21.93 11.71 8.50
C LYS A 306 21.86 13.07 9.17
N ASP A 307 21.11 13.99 8.58
CA ASP A 307 20.87 15.30 9.15
C ASP A 307 19.57 15.28 9.97
N PRO A 308 19.53 15.95 11.15
CA PRO A 308 18.36 15.93 12.01
C PRO A 308 17.13 16.54 11.32
N TYR A 309 15.96 16.15 11.81
CA TYR A 309 14.70 16.80 11.43
C TYR A 309 14.69 18.26 11.91
N LEU A 310 13.94 19.09 11.19
CA LEU A 310 13.69 20.47 11.58
C LEU A 310 12.48 20.53 12.52
N ASP A 311 12.60 21.32 13.59
CA ASP A 311 11.49 21.63 14.49
C ASP A 311 10.45 22.58 13.83
N ALA A 312 9.39 22.92 14.56
CA ALA A 312 8.35 23.84 14.09
C ALA A 312 8.84 25.27 13.79
N THR A 313 10.06 25.62 14.19
CA THR A 313 10.70 26.91 13.89
C THR A 313 11.65 26.86 12.70
N GLY A 314 11.77 25.67 12.07
CA GLY A 314 12.69 25.42 10.96
C GLY A 314 14.15 25.23 11.39
N LYS A 315 14.41 24.99 12.68
CA LYS A 315 15.76 24.70 13.19
C LYS A 315 15.99 23.21 13.36
N PRO A 316 17.22 22.71 13.13
CA PRO A 316 17.54 21.32 13.40
C PRO A 316 17.30 20.94 14.86
N ASP A 317 16.56 19.85 15.08
CA ASP A 317 16.43 19.19 16.39
C ASP A 317 17.52 18.11 16.53
N PRO A 318 18.61 18.36 17.28
CA PRO A 318 19.75 17.44 17.35
C PRO A 318 19.40 16.08 17.97
N ASN A 319 18.23 15.95 18.57
CA ASN A 319 17.77 14.71 19.20
C ASN A 319 16.81 13.93 18.31
N HIS A 320 16.45 14.44 17.13
CA HIS A 320 15.49 13.80 16.23
C HIS A 320 16.12 13.45 14.88
N HIS A 321 16.62 12.22 14.78
CA HIS A 321 17.15 11.63 13.55
C HIS A 321 16.28 10.49 12.99
N GLY A 322 15.14 10.22 13.61
CA GLY A 322 14.30 9.06 13.32
C GLY A 322 14.58 7.88 14.23
N GLU A 323 13.96 6.72 13.92
CA GLU A 323 14.03 5.52 14.75
C GLU A 323 14.38 4.27 13.90
N TRP A 324 15.05 3.29 14.52
CA TRP A 324 15.27 1.98 13.93
C TRP A 324 14.09 1.07 14.20
N MET A 325 13.56 0.42 13.16
CA MET A 325 12.61 -0.69 13.32
C MET A 325 13.33 -2.01 13.62
N MET A 326 14.50 -2.20 13.04
CA MET A 326 15.48 -3.23 13.43
C MET A 326 16.82 -2.55 13.64
N GLU A 327 17.40 -2.74 14.82
CA GLU A 327 18.76 -2.25 15.08
C GLU A 327 19.73 -2.75 14.00
N PRO A 328 20.69 -1.94 13.52
CA PRO A 328 21.57 -2.30 12.39
C PRO A 328 22.26 -3.68 12.54
N LYS A 329 22.66 -4.04 13.76
CA LYS A 329 23.27 -5.35 14.02
C LYS A 329 22.28 -6.51 13.88
N VAL A 330 21.02 -6.29 14.28
CA VAL A 330 19.95 -7.29 14.15
C VAL A 330 19.53 -7.40 12.69
N LEU A 331 19.37 -6.28 12.00
CA LEU A 331 19.08 -6.26 10.56
C LEU A 331 20.15 -7.04 9.78
N LYS A 332 21.44 -6.76 10.04
CA LYS A 332 22.55 -7.47 9.41
C LYS A 332 22.50 -8.98 9.67
N MET A 333 22.30 -9.38 10.91
CA MET A 333 22.22 -10.80 11.29
C MET A 333 21.11 -11.54 10.52
N VAL A 334 19.91 -10.96 10.43
CA VAL A 334 18.79 -11.57 9.71
C VAL A 334 19.04 -11.53 8.19
N PHE A 335 19.57 -10.42 7.68
CA PHE A 335 19.91 -10.26 6.27
C PHE A 335 20.90 -11.32 5.80
N ASP A 336 21.98 -11.55 6.57
CA ASP A 336 23.04 -12.50 6.25
C ASP A 336 22.51 -13.95 6.13
N GLU A 337 21.63 -14.38 7.03
CA GLU A 337 21.03 -15.72 7.00
C GLU A 337 20.20 -15.95 5.72
N TYR A 338 19.36 -14.97 5.35
CA TYR A 338 18.56 -15.05 4.13
C TYR A 338 19.41 -14.88 2.86
N TRP A 339 20.44 -14.03 2.91
CA TRP A 339 21.40 -13.88 1.82
C TRP A 339 22.12 -15.19 1.52
N ASP A 340 22.63 -15.85 2.54
CA ASP A 340 23.36 -17.12 2.42
C ASP A 340 22.46 -18.26 1.94
N ALA A 341 21.19 -18.22 2.27
CA ALA A 341 20.18 -19.16 1.79
C ALA A 341 19.71 -18.89 0.34
N GLY A 342 20.14 -17.78 -0.28
CA GLY A 342 19.79 -17.44 -1.66
C GLY A 342 18.43 -16.74 -1.84
N TRP A 343 17.80 -16.30 -0.76
CA TRP A 343 16.49 -15.61 -0.81
C TRP A 343 16.60 -14.20 -1.38
N GLN A 344 15.54 -13.72 -2.01
CA GLN A 344 15.38 -12.31 -2.36
C GLN A 344 14.92 -11.56 -1.12
N ILE A 345 15.60 -10.45 -0.83
CA ILE A 345 15.38 -9.68 0.39
C ILE A 345 14.75 -8.34 0.02
N HIS A 346 13.60 -8.04 0.60
CA HIS A 346 12.89 -6.77 0.47
C HIS A 346 13.06 -6.00 1.77
N VAL A 347 13.61 -4.79 1.72
CA VAL A 347 13.92 -4.03 2.94
C VAL A 347 13.17 -2.70 2.93
N HIS A 348 12.27 -2.52 3.90
CA HIS A 348 11.71 -1.20 4.21
C HIS A 348 12.84 -0.26 4.60
N VAL A 349 13.03 0.79 3.85
CA VAL A 349 14.02 1.83 4.14
C VAL A 349 13.59 3.16 3.54
N ASN A 350 13.44 4.15 4.37
CA ASN A 350 12.95 5.49 4.02
C ASN A 350 14.02 6.57 4.06
N GLY A 351 14.84 6.60 5.11
CA GLY A 351 15.83 7.65 5.33
C GLY A 351 17.17 7.37 4.67
N ASP A 352 17.91 8.42 4.38
CA ASP A 352 19.23 8.34 3.75
C ASP A 352 20.30 7.70 4.68
N HIS A 353 20.15 7.82 6.00
CA HIS A 353 21.00 7.09 6.95
C HIS A 353 20.65 5.60 6.99
N GLY A 354 19.36 5.26 7.05
CA GLY A 354 18.92 3.87 6.96
C GLY A 354 19.37 3.21 5.66
N LEU A 355 19.27 3.92 4.55
CA LEU A 355 19.74 3.45 3.25
C LEU A 355 21.25 3.20 3.22
N GLU A 356 22.05 4.09 3.86
CA GLU A 356 23.49 3.87 3.94
C GLU A 356 23.83 2.57 4.66
N VAL A 357 23.21 2.34 5.84
CA VAL A 357 23.37 1.11 6.61
C VAL A 357 23.01 -0.13 5.80
N LEU A 358 21.89 -0.07 5.06
CA LEU A 358 21.48 -1.20 4.22
C LEU A 358 22.47 -1.46 3.08
N LEU A 359 22.97 -0.39 2.43
CA LEU A 359 23.95 -0.53 1.34
C LEU A 359 25.29 -1.09 1.84
N ASP A 360 25.72 -0.73 3.05
CA ASP A 360 26.91 -1.31 3.69
C ASP A 360 26.72 -2.80 3.96
N ILE A 361 25.58 -3.20 4.52
CA ILE A 361 25.23 -4.61 4.74
C ILE A 361 25.23 -5.40 3.43
N LEU A 362 24.64 -4.85 2.37
CA LEU A 362 24.58 -5.48 1.05
C LEU A 362 25.96 -5.62 0.42
N GLU A 363 26.82 -4.60 0.54
CA GLU A 363 28.19 -4.60 0.02
C GLU A 363 29.04 -5.68 0.72
N GLU A 364 28.95 -5.76 2.06
CA GLU A 364 29.60 -6.81 2.83
C GLU A 364 29.10 -8.22 2.45
N ALA A 365 27.79 -8.39 2.25
CA ALA A 365 27.19 -9.65 1.85
C ALA A 365 27.65 -10.05 0.43
N GLN A 366 27.72 -9.11 -0.52
CA GLN A 366 28.26 -9.33 -1.86
C GLN A 366 29.75 -9.69 -1.84
N ALA A 367 30.54 -9.03 -1.00
CA ALA A 367 31.97 -9.34 -0.84
C ALA A 367 32.20 -10.75 -0.25
N ARG A 368 31.33 -11.17 0.67
CA ARG A 368 31.40 -12.49 1.30
C ARG A 368 30.92 -13.62 0.38
N LYS A 369 29.79 -13.39 -0.30
CA LYS A 369 29.14 -14.35 -1.20
C LYS A 369 28.47 -13.63 -2.35
N ALA A 370 29.16 -13.46 -3.46
CA ALA A 370 28.65 -12.75 -4.61
C ALA A 370 27.42 -13.43 -5.22
N ARG A 371 26.38 -12.63 -5.51
CA ARG A 371 25.13 -13.06 -6.16
C ARG A 371 24.78 -12.06 -7.26
N LEU A 372 24.82 -12.50 -8.53
CA LEU A 372 24.62 -11.63 -9.70
C LEU A 372 23.17 -11.16 -9.85
N ASP A 373 22.18 -12.01 -9.55
CA ASP A 373 20.76 -11.74 -9.68
C ASP A 373 20.04 -11.88 -8.33
N HIS A 374 20.53 -11.17 -7.30
CA HIS A 374 19.92 -11.20 -5.98
C HIS A 374 18.67 -10.32 -5.89
N ARG A 375 18.63 -9.22 -6.67
CA ARG A 375 17.51 -8.25 -6.71
C ARG A 375 17.04 -7.83 -5.32
N THR A 376 17.97 -7.49 -4.43
CA THR A 376 17.59 -6.88 -3.14
C THR A 376 16.75 -5.64 -3.41
N VAL A 377 15.55 -5.58 -2.83
CA VAL A 377 14.59 -4.51 -3.10
C VAL A 377 14.71 -3.43 -2.04
N ILE A 378 15.05 -2.22 -2.47
CA ILE A 378 14.98 -1.01 -1.65
C ILE A 378 13.52 -0.56 -1.67
N VAL A 379 12.81 -0.77 -0.56
CA VAL A 379 11.36 -0.54 -0.48
C VAL A 379 11.08 0.84 0.10
N HIS A 380 10.09 1.54 -0.45
CA HIS A 380 9.65 2.92 -0.18
C HIS A 380 10.58 3.99 -0.73
N PHE A 381 11.88 3.93 -0.46
CA PHE A 381 12.90 4.79 -1.07
C PHE A 381 12.57 6.29 -0.94
N ALA A 382 12.20 6.73 0.27
CA ALA A 382 11.72 8.10 0.47
C ALA A 382 12.83 9.15 0.30
N ASN A 383 13.85 9.14 1.14
CA ASN A 383 15.00 10.04 1.00
C ASN A 383 16.29 9.29 0.66
N SER A 384 17.06 9.87 -0.25
CA SER A 384 18.33 9.32 -0.71
C SER A 384 19.21 10.43 -1.30
N THR A 385 20.46 10.11 -1.53
CA THR A 385 21.41 10.95 -2.26
C THR A 385 21.74 10.35 -3.62
N GLU A 386 22.23 11.17 -4.54
CA GLU A 386 22.68 10.70 -5.86
C GLU A 386 23.83 9.69 -5.76
N ALA A 387 24.69 9.84 -4.73
CA ALA A 387 25.76 8.87 -4.45
C ALA A 387 25.20 7.49 -4.05
N GLN A 388 24.16 7.47 -3.26
CA GLN A 388 23.48 6.23 -2.88
C GLN A 388 22.78 5.56 -4.06
N VAL A 389 22.16 6.34 -4.96
CA VAL A 389 21.58 5.78 -6.21
C VAL A 389 22.65 5.08 -7.05
N ARG A 390 23.85 5.69 -7.19
CA ARG A 390 24.99 5.04 -7.87
C ARG A 390 25.43 3.75 -7.16
N ARG A 391 25.44 3.72 -5.82
CA ARG A 391 25.75 2.50 -5.05
C ARG A 391 24.69 1.41 -5.27
N ILE A 392 23.40 1.76 -5.29
CA ILE A 392 22.30 0.83 -5.61
C ILE A 392 22.55 0.16 -6.98
N ALA A 393 22.87 0.95 -8.01
CA ALA A 393 23.18 0.46 -9.34
C ALA A 393 24.41 -0.48 -9.33
N ALA A 394 25.49 -0.05 -8.68
CA ALA A 394 26.75 -0.81 -8.63
C ALA A 394 26.59 -2.15 -7.89
N LEU A 395 25.74 -2.20 -6.86
CA LEU A 395 25.47 -3.39 -6.08
C LEU A 395 24.43 -4.32 -6.72
N GLY A 396 23.72 -3.91 -7.78
CA GLY A 396 22.69 -4.71 -8.44
C GLY A 396 21.37 -4.80 -7.68
N ALA A 397 21.09 -3.89 -6.76
CA ALA A 397 19.80 -3.77 -6.10
C ALA A 397 18.77 -3.10 -7.02
N ILE A 398 17.49 -3.23 -6.67
CA ILE A 398 16.35 -2.63 -7.39
C ILE A 398 15.51 -1.78 -6.44
N VAL A 399 14.70 -0.88 -6.99
CA VAL A 399 13.91 0.07 -6.21
C VAL A 399 12.41 -0.20 -6.39
N SER A 400 11.70 -0.29 -5.28
CA SER A 400 10.24 -0.28 -5.20
C SER A 400 9.83 0.96 -4.40
N ALA A 401 9.36 2.00 -5.07
CA ALA A 401 9.13 3.32 -4.49
C ALA A 401 7.65 3.63 -4.30
N ASN A 402 7.34 4.51 -3.32
CA ASN A 402 6.01 5.09 -3.19
C ASN A 402 6.00 6.52 -3.76
N PRO A 403 5.49 6.74 -4.99
CA PRO A 403 5.52 8.04 -5.65
C PRO A 403 4.54 9.06 -5.04
N TYR A 404 3.68 8.65 -4.11
CA TYR A 404 2.79 9.53 -3.38
C TYR A 404 3.53 10.49 -2.44
N TYR A 405 4.67 10.08 -1.87
CA TYR A 405 5.37 10.88 -0.85
C TYR A 405 5.70 12.32 -1.28
N PRO A 406 6.35 12.58 -2.43
CA PRO A 406 6.61 13.96 -2.85
C PRO A 406 5.33 14.74 -3.15
N VAL A 407 4.29 14.08 -3.63
CA VAL A 407 3.01 14.73 -3.94
C VAL A 407 2.24 15.06 -2.65
N GLY A 408 2.10 14.10 -1.75
CA GLY A 408 1.31 14.26 -0.53
C GLY A 408 1.97 15.10 0.56
N PHE A 409 3.31 15.06 0.64
CA PHE A 409 4.01 15.58 1.82
C PHE A 409 5.01 16.71 1.55
N ALA A 410 5.50 16.92 0.31
CA ALA A 410 6.61 17.85 0.08
C ALA A 410 6.32 19.28 0.51
N ASP A 411 5.08 19.76 0.42
CA ASP A 411 4.72 21.10 0.88
C ASP A 411 4.92 21.23 2.39
N LYS A 412 4.30 20.36 3.17
CA LYS A 412 4.39 20.41 4.64
C LYS A 412 5.76 20.01 5.17
N TYR A 413 6.40 19.02 4.57
CA TYR A 413 7.72 18.57 5.00
C TYR A 413 8.82 19.55 4.58
N GLY A 414 8.57 20.38 3.57
CA GLY A 414 9.41 21.52 3.23
C GLY A 414 9.37 22.64 4.27
N GLU A 415 8.20 22.85 4.90
CA GLU A 415 8.02 23.82 5.97
C GLU A 415 8.56 23.30 7.32
N TRP A 416 8.35 22.01 7.57
CA TRP A 416 8.61 21.37 8.85
C TRP A 416 9.14 19.93 8.67
N GLY A 417 10.18 19.58 9.35
CA GLY A 417 10.77 18.25 9.38
C GLY A 417 11.94 18.09 8.43
N LEU A 418 11.75 18.14 7.11
CA LEU A 418 12.84 17.93 6.16
C LEU A 418 13.50 19.22 5.67
N GLY A 419 12.73 20.30 5.53
CA GLY A 419 13.13 21.48 4.77
C GLY A 419 12.95 21.28 3.25
N PRO A 420 12.96 22.37 2.46
CA PRO A 420 12.56 22.35 1.05
C PRO A 420 13.39 21.37 0.20
N GLU A 421 14.71 21.39 0.36
CA GLU A 421 15.63 20.60 -0.46
C GLU A 421 15.43 19.09 -0.26
N ARG A 422 15.36 18.62 0.99
CA ARG A 422 15.15 17.19 1.28
C ARG A 422 13.73 16.73 0.93
N ALA A 423 12.73 17.61 1.11
CA ALA A 423 11.35 17.34 0.75
C ALA A 423 11.17 17.20 -0.78
N ASP A 424 11.79 18.06 -1.57
CA ASP A 424 11.76 17.98 -3.03
C ASP A 424 12.56 16.79 -3.57
N ALA A 425 13.59 16.36 -2.83
CA ALA A 425 14.42 15.22 -3.18
C ALA A 425 13.77 13.85 -2.88
N MET A 426 12.58 13.81 -2.27
CA MET A 426 11.89 12.56 -2.01
C MET A 426 11.65 11.78 -3.31
N VAL A 427 11.85 10.47 -3.27
CA VAL A 427 11.61 9.52 -4.36
C VAL A 427 12.30 9.98 -5.67
N ARG A 428 13.62 9.77 -5.73
CA ARG A 428 14.48 10.16 -6.88
C ARG A 428 14.30 9.26 -8.11
N SER A 429 13.08 9.19 -8.64
CA SER A 429 12.71 8.26 -9.72
C SER A 429 13.56 8.43 -10.97
N ALA A 430 13.76 9.66 -11.44
CA ALA A 430 14.56 9.90 -12.64
C ALA A 430 16.05 9.56 -12.42
N SER A 431 16.59 9.79 -11.22
CA SER A 431 17.95 9.35 -10.88
C SER A 431 18.09 7.83 -10.94
N VAL A 432 17.14 7.10 -10.37
CA VAL A 432 17.10 5.63 -10.42
C VAL A 432 17.15 5.13 -11.87
N LEU A 433 16.29 5.67 -12.74
CA LEU A 433 16.23 5.29 -14.15
C LEU A 433 17.49 5.68 -14.93
N ARG A 434 18.04 6.88 -14.69
CA ARG A 434 19.30 7.33 -15.34
C ARG A 434 20.49 6.39 -15.05
N HIS A 435 20.49 5.74 -13.90
CA HIS A 435 21.52 4.76 -13.53
C HIS A 435 21.17 3.32 -13.95
N GLY A 436 20.09 3.11 -14.73
CA GLY A 436 19.69 1.80 -15.24
C GLY A 436 19.14 0.85 -14.17
N VAL A 437 18.74 1.38 -13.01
CA VAL A 437 18.14 0.59 -11.92
C VAL A 437 16.66 0.36 -12.23
N SER A 438 16.19 -0.87 -12.03
CA SER A 438 14.76 -1.21 -12.11
C SER A 438 13.98 -0.42 -11.06
N LEU A 439 12.93 0.27 -11.50
CA LEU A 439 12.04 1.08 -10.68
C LEU A 439 10.61 0.57 -10.79
N SER A 440 10.02 0.18 -9.68
CA SER A 440 8.59 -0.12 -9.59
C SER A 440 7.88 0.83 -8.61
N TYR A 441 6.58 1.03 -8.82
CA TYR A 441 5.73 1.84 -7.94
C TYR A 441 4.73 0.98 -7.19
N HIS A 442 4.43 1.38 -5.95
CA HIS A 442 3.44 0.74 -5.11
C HIS A 442 2.63 1.77 -4.29
N SER A 443 1.46 1.38 -3.83
CA SER A 443 0.62 2.22 -2.98
C SER A 443 1.01 2.17 -1.52
N ASP A 444 1.43 1.01 -1.05
CA ASP A 444 1.55 0.75 0.39
C ASP A 444 0.20 0.98 1.11
N LEU A 445 -0.94 0.58 0.47
CA LEU A 445 -2.29 0.80 1.05
C LEU A 445 -2.33 0.33 2.52
N PRO A 446 -2.72 1.19 3.47
CA PRO A 446 -3.38 2.50 3.35
C PRO A 446 -2.45 3.73 3.36
N MET A 447 -1.11 3.58 3.21
CA MET A 447 -0.17 4.73 3.22
C MET A 447 -0.29 5.61 1.98
N GLY A 448 -0.80 5.07 0.87
CA GLY A 448 -1.13 5.76 -0.36
C GLY A 448 -2.36 5.15 -1.01
N PRO A 449 -2.95 5.81 -2.01
CA PRO A 449 -4.09 5.28 -2.74
C PRO A 449 -3.68 4.07 -3.58
N ALA A 450 -4.41 2.95 -3.47
CA ALA A 450 -4.18 1.76 -4.30
C ALA A 450 -4.80 1.93 -5.70
N ASP A 451 -4.27 2.90 -6.42
CA ASP A 451 -4.62 3.25 -7.79
C ASP A 451 -3.34 3.34 -8.63
N PRO A 452 -2.93 2.28 -9.34
CA PRO A 452 -1.68 2.28 -10.09
C PRO A 452 -1.60 3.34 -11.19
N MET A 453 -2.73 3.74 -11.82
CA MET A 453 -2.73 4.83 -12.79
C MET A 453 -2.46 6.18 -12.12
N LEU A 454 -2.98 6.39 -10.92
CA LEU A 454 -2.70 7.58 -10.11
C LEU A 454 -1.24 7.58 -9.62
N LEU A 455 -0.70 6.42 -9.22
CA LEU A 455 0.72 6.28 -8.86
C LEU A 455 1.63 6.62 -10.05
N ALA A 456 1.29 6.15 -11.26
CA ALA A 456 1.99 6.52 -12.48
C ALA A 456 1.93 8.04 -12.74
N SER A 457 0.75 8.64 -12.58
CA SER A 457 0.54 10.10 -12.70
C SER A 457 1.40 10.89 -11.70
N PHE A 458 1.55 10.41 -10.47
CA PHE A 458 2.42 11.03 -9.47
C PHE A 458 3.89 11.04 -9.89
N GLY A 459 4.39 9.95 -10.47
CA GLY A 459 5.75 9.86 -11.00
C GLY A 459 6.01 10.81 -12.17
N VAL A 460 5.00 11.00 -13.03
CA VAL A 460 5.09 11.87 -14.22
C VAL A 460 4.98 13.34 -13.85
N ASN A 461 4.04 13.70 -12.99
CA ASN A 461 3.68 15.11 -12.72
C ASN A 461 4.37 15.69 -11.50
N ARG A 462 4.44 14.96 -10.40
CA ARG A 462 4.97 15.40 -9.09
C ARG A 462 4.34 16.71 -8.59
N GLU A 463 3.09 16.98 -9.01
CA GLU A 463 2.34 18.18 -8.63
C GLU A 463 1.76 18.01 -7.23
N THR A 464 2.09 18.93 -6.34
CA THR A 464 1.60 18.95 -4.94
C THR A 464 0.24 19.64 -4.84
N PRO A 465 -0.47 19.52 -3.70
CA PRO A 465 -1.75 20.22 -3.50
C PRO A 465 -1.69 21.75 -3.61
N SER A 466 -0.50 22.35 -3.45
CA SER A 466 -0.31 23.79 -3.68
C SER A 466 -0.15 24.16 -5.16
N GLY A 467 -0.08 23.19 -6.06
CA GLY A 467 0.15 23.37 -7.50
C GLY A 467 1.62 23.52 -7.89
N ARG A 468 2.58 23.41 -6.93
CA ARG A 468 3.99 23.38 -7.29
C ARG A 468 4.45 21.99 -7.70
N ILE A 469 5.56 21.90 -8.41
CA ILE A 469 6.18 20.63 -8.78
C ILE A 469 7.31 20.33 -7.79
N ALA A 470 7.19 19.25 -7.02
CA ALA A 470 8.23 18.84 -6.08
C ALA A 470 9.36 18.09 -6.80
N GLY A 471 10.56 18.67 -6.84
CA GLY A 471 11.74 18.10 -7.51
C GLY A 471 11.47 17.82 -8.99
N PRO A 472 11.32 18.83 -9.85
CA PRO A 472 10.93 18.68 -11.26
C PRO A 472 11.93 17.85 -12.08
N ASP A 473 13.18 17.78 -11.67
CA ASP A 473 14.26 16.97 -12.27
C ASP A 473 14.10 15.46 -11.98
N GLN A 474 13.19 15.09 -11.08
CA GLN A 474 12.87 13.71 -10.71
C GLN A 474 11.60 13.18 -11.38
N ARG A 475 10.95 13.95 -12.26
CA ARG A 475 9.85 13.46 -13.09
C ARG A 475 10.35 12.41 -14.08
N ILE A 476 9.49 11.43 -14.38
CA ILE A 476 9.76 10.37 -15.38
C ILE A 476 8.75 10.44 -16.52
N GLY A 477 9.02 9.77 -17.61
CA GLY A 477 8.11 9.70 -18.75
C GLY A 477 6.90 8.80 -18.47
N VAL A 478 5.86 8.96 -19.29
CA VAL A 478 4.62 8.15 -19.18
C VAL A 478 4.92 6.67 -19.34
N HIS A 479 5.81 6.32 -20.29
CA HIS A 479 6.17 4.92 -20.55
C HIS A 479 6.84 4.27 -19.33
N GLU A 480 7.82 4.92 -18.74
CA GLU A 480 8.51 4.45 -17.54
C GLU A 480 7.56 4.32 -16.36
N ALA A 481 6.63 5.27 -16.20
CA ALA A 481 5.64 5.24 -15.13
C ALA A 481 4.65 4.07 -15.29
N LEU A 482 4.18 3.79 -16.51
CA LEU A 482 3.34 2.62 -16.80
C LEU A 482 4.09 1.31 -16.61
N ARG A 483 5.37 1.26 -16.99
CA ARG A 483 6.23 0.10 -16.68
C ARG A 483 6.35 -0.14 -15.18
N ALA A 484 6.48 0.94 -14.39
CA ALA A 484 6.65 0.86 -12.94
C ALA A 484 5.44 0.23 -12.22
N VAL A 485 4.25 0.26 -12.82
CA VAL A 485 3.01 -0.35 -12.28
C VAL A 485 2.57 -1.61 -13.06
N THR A 486 3.42 -2.14 -13.92
CA THR A 486 3.19 -3.35 -14.71
C THR A 486 4.40 -4.28 -14.67
N ILE A 487 5.28 -4.23 -15.68
CA ILE A 487 6.39 -5.19 -15.83
C ILE A 487 7.48 -5.03 -14.76
N GLU A 488 7.82 -3.79 -14.36
CA GLU A 488 8.81 -3.58 -13.29
C GLU A 488 8.22 -3.95 -11.91
N ALA A 489 6.90 -3.75 -11.72
CA ALA A 489 6.20 -4.25 -10.55
C ALA A 489 6.29 -5.80 -10.48
N ALA A 490 6.00 -6.50 -11.58
CA ALA A 490 6.15 -7.95 -11.65
C ALA A 490 7.61 -8.40 -11.41
N ARG A 491 8.60 -7.64 -11.93
CA ARG A 491 10.02 -7.90 -11.76
C ARG A 491 10.48 -7.81 -10.31
N SER A 492 9.88 -6.94 -9.52
CA SER A 492 10.27 -6.73 -8.11
C SER A 492 10.12 -8.00 -7.24
N TRP A 493 9.30 -8.96 -7.67
CA TRP A 493 9.03 -10.25 -7.00
C TRP A 493 9.18 -11.45 -7.94
N ARG A 494 9.98 -11.29 -9.00
CA ARG A 494 10.37 -12.35 -9.95
C ARG A 494 9.22 -12.97 -10.74
N ARG A 495 8.18 -12.19 -11.05
CA ARG A 495 7.00 -12.65 -11.80
C ARG A 495 6.92 -12.06 -13.22
N GLU A 496 7.96 -11.40 -13.71
CA GLU A 496 7.99 -10.77 -15.04
C GLU A 496 7.85 -11.75 -16.21
N HIS A 497 8.06 -13.04 -15.99
CA HIS A 497 7.82 -14.06 -17.03
C HIS A 497 6.37 -14.54 -17.08
N GLU A 498 5.56 -14.14 -16.12
CA GLU A 498 4.16 -14.55 -16.02
C GLU A 498 3.21 -13.35 -16.15
N LEU A 499 3.64 -12.17 -15.71
CA LEU A 499 2.81 -10.97 -15.55
C LEU A 499 3.46 -9.72 -16.16
N GLY A 500 2.70 -8.63 -16.23
CA GLY A 500 3.18 -7.27 -16.45
C GLY A 500 3.41 -6.87 -17.91
N SER A 501 3.20 -7.77 -18.88
CA SER A 501 3.19 -7.44 -20.31
C SER A 501 2.26 -8.36 -21.08
N ILE A 502 1.83 -7.90 -22.28
CA ILE A 502 0.98 -8.68 -23.19
C ILE A 502 1.93 -9.44 -24.14
N GLU A 503 2.32 -10.64 -23.71
CA GLU A 503 3.25 -11.49 -24.44
C GLU A 503 2.80 -12.94 -24.44
N VAL A 504 3.06 -13.67 -25.53
CA VAL A 504 2.70 -15.08 -25.66
C VAL A 504 3.30 -15.90 -24.50
N GLY A 505 2.48 -16.73 -23.88
CA GLY A 505 2.83 -17.59 -22.75
C GLY A 505 2.55 -16.97 -21.37
N LYS A 506 2.42 -15.65 -21.27
CA LYS A 506 2.06 -14.98 -20.00
C LYS A 506 0.57 -15.12 -19.69
N ILE A 507 0.23 -14.92 -18.42
CA ILE A 507 -1.15 -14.94 -17.93
C ILE A 507 -1.90 -13.76 -18.56
N ALA A 508 -3.10 -14.02 -19.07
CA ALA A 508 -3.93 -13.02 -19.72
C ALA A 508 -4.63 -12.13 -18.70
N ASN A 509 -3.84 -11.24 -18.09
CA ASN A 509 -4.31 -10.20 -17.20
C ASN A 509 -4.22 -8.85 -17.93
N LEU A 510 -5.35 -8.13 -17.98
CA LEU A 510 -5.48 -6.86 -18.70
C LEU A 510 -6.26 -5.85 -17.89
N THR A 511 -5.96 -4.56 -18.10
CA THR A 511 -6.75 -3.43 -17.66
C THR A 511 -7.19 -2.62 -18.88
N ILE A 512 -8.50 -2.36 -18.99
CA ILE A 512 -9.12 -1.74 -20.17
C ILE A 512 -9.52 -0.30 -19.82
N LEU A 513 -8.93 0.63 -20.55
CA LEU A 513 -9.06 2.09 -20.37
C LEU A 513 -9.95 2.71 -21.45
N ASP A 514 -10.58 3.84 -21.13
CA ASP A 514 -11.32 4.64 -22.12
C ASP A 514 -10.41 5.46 -23.03
N ASP A 515 -9.28 5.95 -22.51
CA ASP A 515 -8.37 6.85 -23.22
C ASP A 515 -6.92 6.32 -23.21
N ASP A 516 -6.13 6.77 -24.19
CA ASP A 516 -4.73 6.43 -24.31
C ASP A 516 -3.87 7.29 -23.34
N PRO A 517 -3.18 6.67 -22.36
CA PRO A 517 -2.34 7.39 -21.42
C PRO A 517 -1.16 8.13 -22.09
N TYR A 518 -0.78 7.76 -23.32
CA TYR A 518 0.24 8.46 -24.09
C TYR A 518 -0.33 9.69 -24.84
N GLY A 519 -1.65 9.74 -25.06
CA GLY A 519 -2.34 10.79 -25.81
C GLY A 519 -3.00 11.87 -24.96
N VAL A 520 -3.29 11.60 -23.67
CA VAL A 520 -3.93 12.59 -22.79
C VAL A 520 -2.92 13.57 -22.19
N ASP A 521 -3.40 14.70 -21.66
CA ASP A 521 -2.55 15.54 -20.79
C ASP A 521 -2.03 14.69 -19.61
N PRO A 522 -0.73 14.70 -19.32
CA PRO A 522 -0.14 13.88 -18.26
C PRO A 522 -0.83 14.01 -16.89
N ARG A 523 -1.43 15.17 -16.58
CA ARG A 523 -2.21 15.38 -15.37
C ARG A 523 -3.50 14.55 -15.31
N ASN A 524 -3.97 14.07 -16.45
CA ASN A 524 -5.19 13.28 -16.55
C ASN A 524 -4.93 11.76 -16.54
N ILE A 525 -3.68 11.29 -16.57
CA ILE A 525 -3.35 9.86 -16.58
C ILE A 525 -4.03 9.11 -15.42
N GLY A 526 -3.92 9.63 -14.20
CA GLY A 526 -4.54 9.03 -13.01
C GLY A 526 -6.07 9.08 -13.00
N ARG A 527 -6.68 9.78 -13.95
CA ARG A 527 -8.14 10.01 -14.05
C ARG A 527 -8.79 9.27 -15.20
N ILE A 528 -8.01 8.61 -16.05
CA ILE A 528 -8.55 7.84 -17.16
C ILE A 528 -9.54 6.79 -16.63
N PRO A 529 -10.78 6.74 -17.16
CA PRO A 529 -11.75 5.77 -16.71
C PRO A 529 -11.30 4.34 -17.01
N ILE A 530 -11.47 3.45 -16.04
CA ILE A 530 -11.24 2.02 -16.16
C ILE A 530 -12.60 1.34 -16.14
N ARG A 531 -12.93 0.55 -17.17
CA ARG A 531 -14.25 -0.08 -17.28
C ARG A 531 -14.26 -1.55 -16.94
N THR A 532 -13.15 -2.21 -17.22
CA THR A 532 -13.10 -3.67 -17.22
C THR A 532 -11.70 -4.12 -16.87
N THR A 533 -11.59 -5.23 -16.17
CA THR A 533 -10.35 -5.99 -16.07
C THR A 533 -10.53 -7.38 -16.70
N MET A 534 -9.43 -7.97 -17.13
CA MET A 534 -9.35 -9.39 -17.43
C MET A 534 -8.36 -10.01 -16.45
N PHE A 535 -8.77 -11.10 -15.82
CA PHE A 535 -7.92 -11.89 -14.94
C PHE A 535 -7.97 -13.36 -15.37
N GLU A 536 -6.80 -13.93 -15.71
CA GLU A 536 -6.67 -15.29 -16.26
C GLU A 536 -7.62 -15.55 -17.45
N GLY A 537 -7.78 -14.56 -18.34
CA GLY A 537 -8.65 -14.64 -19.51
C GLY A 537 -10.14 -14.46 -19.23
N ARG A 538 -10.57 -14.33 -17.98
CA ARG A 538 -11.96 -13.99 -17.61
C ARG A 538 -12.13 -12.48 -17.53
N ILE A 539 -13.26 -12.00 -18.02
CA ILE A 539 -13.62 -10.57 -18.01
C ILE A 539 -14.41 -10.26 -16.75
N PHE A 540 -14.05 -9.16 -16.09
CA PHE A 540 -14.72 -8.62 -14.91
C PHE A 540 -15.07 -7.14 -15.15
N GLU A 541 -16.37 -6.87 -15.24
CA GLU A 541 -16.86 -5.50 -15.42
C GLU A 541 -16.81 -4.73 -14.11
N ILE A 542 -16.31 -3.50 -14.17
CA ILE A 542 -16.41 -2.55 -13.07
C ILE A 542 -17.82 -1.99 -13.07
N ARG A 543 -18.44 -1.86 -11.91
CA ARG A 543 -19.79 -1.32 -11.77
C ARG A 543 -19.88 0.07 -12.38
N PRO A 544 -20.89 0.37 -13.22
CA PRO A 544 -21.01 1.64 -13.92
C PRO A 544 -20.93 2.87 -13.00
N GLU A 545 -21.53 2.80 -11.82
CA GLU A 545 -21.51 3.89 -10.83
C GLU A 545 -20.10 4.20 -10.31
N LEU A 546 -19.21 3.21 -10.23
CA LEU A 546 -17.82 3.42 -9.83
C LEU A 546 -16.98 4.01 -10.98
N VAL A 547 -17.28 3.62 -12.21
CA VAL A 547 -16.69 4.26 -13.40
C VAL A 547 -17.10 5.73 -13.47
N GLU A 548 -18.38 6.03 -13.28
CA GLU A 548 -18.89 7.39 -13.23
C GLU A 548 -18.28 8.20 -12.07
N GLN A 549 -18.12 7.59 -10.89
CA GLN A 549 -17.44 8.22 -9.76
C GLN A 549 -16.03 8.67 -10.16
N ARG A 550 -15.24 7.81 -10.84
CA ARG A 550 -13.90 8.14 -11.33
C ARG A 550 -13.92 9.28 -12.36
N ILE A 551 -14.88 9.30 -13.28
CA ILE A 551 -15.07 10.36 -14.27
C ILE A 551 -15.40 11.69 -13.59
N ASN A 552 -16.32 11.71 -12.64
CA ASN A 552 -16.77 12.94 -11.96
C ASN A 552 -15.64 13.58 -11.16
N GLU A 553 -14.77 12.82 -10.53
CA GLU A 553 -13.56 13.36 -9.90
C GLU A 553 -12.58 13.95 -10.92
N SER A 554 -12.51 13.36 -12.12
CA SER A 554 -11.67 13.87 -13.21
C SER A 554 -12.10 15.26 -13.69
N MET A 555 -13.37 15.57 -13.64
CA MET A 555 -13.95 16.82 -14.15
C MET A 555 -13.80 18.02 -13.20
N GLY A 556 -13.10 17.87 -12.08
CA GLY A 556 -12.93 18.94 -11.08
C GLY A 556 -14.24 19.33 -10.43
N GLY A 557 -15.19 18.39 -10.37
CA GLY A 557 -16.54 18.62 -9.91
C GLY A 557 -16.53 19.16 -8.48
N GLN A 558 -17.04 20.37 -8.33
CA GLN A 558 -17.81 20.71 -7.14
C GLN A 558 -18.91 19.66 -7.08
N SER A 559 -18.64 18.55 -6.42
CA SER A 559 -19.69 17.66 -5.97
C SER A 559 -20.61 18.53 -5.12
N SER A 560 -21.71 18.97 -5.71
CA SER A 560 -22.89 19.21 -4.91
C SER A 560 -23.08 17.89 -4.17
N ALA A 561 -22.80 17.88 -2.87
CA ALA A 561 -23.20 16.79 -2.02
C ALA A 561 -24.68 16.55 -2.32
N SER A 562 -24.97 15.55 -3.14
CA SER A 562 -26.32 15.01 -3.17
C SER A 562 -26.56 14.53 -1.75
N PRO A 563 -27.56 15.08 -1.06
CA PRO A 563 -27.93 14.54 0.22
C PRO A 563 -28.19 13.05 -0.01
N CYS A 564 -27.66 12.23 0.86
CA CYS A 564 -27.95 10.82 0.91
C CYS A 564 -29.46 10.64 0.70
N ILE A 565 -29.88 10.00 -0.40
CA ILE A 565 -31.29 9.68 -0.64
C ILE A 565 -31.63 8.51 0.31
N CYS A 566 -31.62 8.80 1.59
CA CYS A 566 -32.05 7.95 2.69
C CYS A 566 -33.12 8.68 3.52
N GLU A 567 -33.94 9.52 2.91
CA GLU A 567 -35.20 9.92 3.50
C GLU A 567 -36.21 8.78 3.27
N GLY A 568 -36.36 7.91 4.27
CA GLY A 568 -37.51 7.00 4.35
C GLY A 568 -37.22 5.51 4.56
N ILE A 569 -35.98 5.07 4.84
CA ILE A 569 -35.72 3.69 5.25
C ILE A 569 -34.86 3.71 6.52
N ASP A 570 -35.52 3.38 7.61
CA ASP A 570 -34.92 3.13 8.91
C ASP A 570 -34.08 1.85 8.82
N HIS A 571 -32.81 1.96 8.43
CA HIS A 571 -31.72 0.99 8.65
C HIS A 571 -30.43 1.52 7.97
N GLY A 572 -29.36 1.53 8.73
CA GLY A 572 -28.06 2.09 8.42
C GLY A 572 -27.48 1.70 7.05
N CYS A 573 -26.59 2.53 6.55
CA CYS A 573 -25.86 2.46 5.29
C CYS A 573 -24.93 1.21 5.17
N GLY A 574 -25.46 0.03 5.45
CA GLY A 574 -24.83 -1.28 5.32
C GLY A 574 -25.46 -2.15 4.21
N CYS A 575 -26.55 -1.66 3.56
CA CYS A 575 -27.38 -2.51 2.70
C CYS A 575 -26.69 -3.02 1.42
N GLU A 576 -25.72 -2.29 0.84
CA GLU A 576 -25.06 -2.72 -0.40
C GLU A 576 -23.90 -3.69 -0.15
N VAL A 577 -23.14 -3.48 0.91
CA VAL A 577 -22.11 -4.43 1.35
C VAL A 577 -22.75 -5.73 1.83
N ALA A 578 -23.88 -5.65 2.53
CA ALA A 578 -24.69 -6.81 2.90
C ALA A 578 -25.25 -7.52 1.65
N ALA A 579 -25.61 -6.80 0.58
CA ALA A 579 -26.05 -7.38 -0.68
C ALA A 579 -24.91 -8.05 -1.46
N PHE A 580 -23.70 -7.51 -1.41
CA PHE A 580 -22.51 -8.18 -1.95
C PHE A 580 -22.19 -9.45 -1.16
N ILE A 581 -22.14 -9.38 0.16
CA ILE A 581 -21.94 -10.55 1.03
C ILE A 581 -23.09 -11.55 0.88
N ALA A 582 -24.35 -11.11 0.79
CA ALA A 582 -25.52 -11.97 0.61
C ALA A 582 -25.54 -12.64 -0.78
N ARG A 583 -25.16 -11.95 -1.85
CA ARG A 583 -25.02 -12.56 -3.19
C ARG A 583 -23.94 -13.63 -3.23
N HIS A 584 -22.86 -13.46 -2.48
CA HIS A 584 -21.75 -14.41 -2.43
C HIS A 584 -21.96 -15.49 -1.36
N ALA A 585 -22.68 -15.21 -0.28
CA ALA A 585 -23.08 -16.19 0.72
C ALA A 585 -24.18 -17.15 0.23
N SER A 586 -25.10 -16.67 -0.63
CA SER A 586 -26.14 -17.53 -1.23
C SER A 586 -25.60 -18.55 -2.23
N ILE A 587 -24.41 -18.33 -2.79
CA ILE A 587 -23.71 -19.27 -3.67
C ILE A 587 -23.00 -20.36 -2.87
N SER A 588 -22.68 -20.12 -1.59
CA SER A 588 -21.93 -21.05 -0.73
C SER A 588 -22.77 -21.91 0.23
N GLY A 589 -24.11 -21.82 0.18
CA GLY A 589 -24.97 -22.74 0.93
C GLY A 589 -24.97 -22.56 2.47
N TRP A 590 -24.65 -21.39 2.97
CA TRP A 590 -24.68 -21.04 4.40
C TRP A 590 -25.93 -20.23 4.73
N ALA A 591 -27.05 -20.94 4.83
CA ALA A 591 -28.25 -20.48 5.52
C ALA A 591 -28.51 -21.49 6.65
N ALA A 592 -28.08 -21.17 7.86
CA ALA A 592 -28.65 -21.59 9.14
C ALA A 592 -27.88 -20.87 10.28
#